data_e58f00446aa4c2e8aa554ab88f2b4eae
#
_entry.id   e58f00446aa4c2e8aa554ab88f2b4eae
#
_cell.length_a   1.000
_cell.length_b   1.000
_cell.length_c   1.000
_cell.angle_alpha   90.00
_cell.angle_beta   90.00
_cell.angle_gamma   90.00
#
_symmetry.space_group_name_H-M   'P 1'
#
loop_
_entity.id
_entity.type
_entity.pdbx_description
1 polymer ?
#
loop_
_entity_poly.entity_id
_entity_poly.type
_entity_poly.pdbx_seq_one_letter_code
_entity_poly.pdbx_strand_id
1 'polypeptide(L)'
;MKKILILTLIGLTILSCSNDDDNDNPVNCDFETVISAEQYANAPSDQLTINSLALNYNCLKINFSASGCSGDTWELKLIDSEDILESLPPQRNLRLSLNNEEPCEAYITKGLTFDISNLQVEGTQVQLNITNSDENILYEY
;
A
#
# COMPACT_ATOMS: atom_id res chain seq x y z
N MET A 1 -7.79 -75.94 29.15
CA MET A 1 -6.60 -75.53 28.41
C MET A 1 -7.06 -74.97 27.05
N LYS A 2 -7.31 -73.74 26.97
CA LYS A 2 -7.53 -73.03 25.70
C LYS A 2 -6.91 -71.67 25.81
N LYS A 3 -5.90 -71.44 25.02
CA LYS A 3 -5.19 -70.18 24.90
C LYS A 3 -6.04 -69.23 24.07
N ILE A 4 -6.41 -68.11 24.66
CA ILE A 4 -7.11 -67.03 23.93
C ILE A 4 -6.02 -66.06 23.45
N LEU A 5 -5.91 -65.97 22.14
CA LEU A 5 -5.03 -65.07 21.46
C LEU A 5 -5.77 -63.72 21.28
N ILE A 6 -5.38 -62.72 22.02
CA ILE A 6 -5.93 -61.34 21.87
C ILE A 6 -5.08 -60.64 20.82
N LEU A 7 -5.69 -60.39 19.68
CA LEU A 7 -5.10 -59.61 18.62
C LEU A 7 -5.44 -58.13 18.88
N THR A 8 -4.46 -57.36 19.36
CA THR A 8 -4.59 -55.93 19.50
C THR A 8 -4.34 -55.25 18.14
N LEU A 9 -5.40 -54.76 17.55
CA LEU A 9 -5.34 -53.94 16.32
C LEU A 9 -4.95 -52.52 16.71
N ILE A 10 -3.69 -52.14 16.44
CA ILE A 10 -3.22 -50.78 16.60
C ILE A 10 -3.67 -49.98 15.40
N GLY A 11 -4.70 -49.16 15.60
CA GLY A 11 -5.13 -48.19 14.62
C GLY A 11 -4.16 -47.01 14.54
N LEU A 12 -3.43 -46.94 13.44
CA LEU A 12 -2.57 -45.79 13.12
C LEU A 12 -3.42 -44.67 12.58
N THR A 13 -3.81 -43.70 13.41
CA THR A 13 -4.42 -42.47 12.98
C THR A 13 -3.35 -41.52 12.46
N ILE A 14 -3.24 -41.45 11.15
CA ILE A 14 -2.45 -40.38 10.51
C ILE A 14 -3.24 -39.09 10.67
N LEU A 15 -2.81 -38.23 11.59
CA LEU A 15 -3.20 -36.82 11.58
C LEU A 15 -2.52 -36.18 10.38
N SER A 16 -3.28 -36.01 9.31
CA SER A 16 -2.92 -35.12 8.23
C SER A 16 -3.09 -33.68 8.75
N CYS A 17 -2.03 -33.06 9.21
CA CYS A 17 -1.98 -31.63 9.31
C CYS A 17 -1.84 -31.11 7.88
N SER A 18 -2.92 -30.68 7.27
CA SER A 18 -2.87 -29.74 6.17
C SER A 18 -2.44 -28.41 6.79
N ASN A 19 -1.18 -28.06 6.63
CA ASN A 19 -0.76 -26.68 6.77
C ASN A 19 -1.32 -25.95 5.56
N ASP A 20 -2.51 -25.44 5.70
CA ASP A 20 -2.95 -24.31 4.92
C ASP A 20 -2.18 -23.11 5.48
N ASP A 21 -0.97 -22.91 4.96
CA ASP A 21 -0.25 -21.66 5.08
C ASP A 21 -0.96 -20.64 4.18
N ASP A 22 -2.21 -20.29 4.54
CA ASP A 22 -2.79 -19.02 4.20
C ASP A 22 -1.98 -17.98 4.97
N ASN A 23 -0.85 -17.60 4.36
CA ASN A 23 -0.03 -16.49 4.78
C ASN A 23 -0.79 -15.20 4.41
N ASP A 24 -2.00 -15.03 4.95
CA ASP A 24 -2.68 -13.75 5.09
C ASP A 24 -1.92 -12.93 6.14
N ASN A 25 -0.64 -12.68 5.83
CA ASN A 25 0.10 -11.66 6.51
C ASN A 25 -0.48 -10.34 5.98
N PRO A 26 -1.20 -9.56 6.79
CA PRO A 26 -1.71 -8.28 6.31
C PRO A 26 -0.51 -7.50 5.78
N VAL A 27 -0.55 -7.13 4.51
CA VAL A 27 0.50 -6.31 3.91
C VAL A 27 0.44 -4.98 4.64
N ASN A 28 1.35 -4.77 5.59
CA ASN A 28 1.46 -3.51 6.29
C ASN A 28 2.16 -2.51 5.38
N CYS A 29 1.45 -1.49 4.96
CA CYS A 29 2.04 -0.34 4.29
C CYS A 29 2.78 0.54 5.32
N ASP A 30 3.74 1.34 4.86
CA ASP A 30 4.50 2.24 5.74
C ASP A 30 3.62 3.35 6.33
N PHE A 31 2.64 3.83 5.56
CA PHE A 31 1.76 4.94 5.91
C PHE A 31 0.32 4.70 5.46
N GLU A 32 -0.60 5.42 6.09
CA GLU A 32 -1.99 5.53 5.64
C GLU A 32 -2.15 6.71 4.68
N THR A 33 -3.08 6.59 3.73
CA THR A 33 -3.46 7.71 2.86
C THR A 33 -4.41 8.64 3.61
N VAL A 34 -4.12 9.94 3.54
CA VAL A 34 -4.95 10.99 4.17
C VAL A 34 -6.03 11.44 3.19
N ILE A 35 -7.29 11.43 3.63
CA ILE A 35 -8.41 12.01 2.86
C ILE A 35 -8.72 13.37 3.46
N SER A 36 -8.36 14.45 2.75
CA SER A 36 -8.56 15.81 3.22
C SER A 36 -8.36 16.84 2.10
N ALA A 37 -9.44 17.49 1.69
CA ALA A 37 -9.39 18.58 0.72
C ALA A 37 -8.50 19.75 1.19
N GLU A 38 -8.54 20.07 2.49
CA GLU A 38 -7.71 21.11 3.08
C GLU A 38 -6.22 20.79 2.97
N GLN A 39 -5.80 19.59 3.39
CA GLN A 39 -4.40 19.19 3.29
C GLN A 39 -3.97 19.00 1.83
N TYR A 40 -4.87 18.49 0.97
CA TYR A 40 -4.59 18.37 -0.45
C TYR A 40 -4.22 19.73 -1.07
N ALA A 41 -4.91 20.80 -0.68
CA ALA A 41 -4.65 22.16 -1.17
C ALA A 41 -3.41 22.81 -0.50
N ASN A 42 -3.20 22.59 0.79
CA ASN A 42 -2.30 23.43 1.60
C ASN A 42 -1.06 22.71 2.17
N ALA A 43 -0.99 21.38 2.11
CA ALA A 43 0.18 20.66 2.60
C ALA A 43 1.45 21.05 1.81
N PRO A 44 2.65 20.98 2.43
CA PRO A 44 3.90 21.30 1.77
C PRO A 44 4.05 20.59 0.42
N SER A 45 4.62 21.28 -0.55
CA SER A 45 4.82 20.78 -1.92
C SER A 45 6.25 21.02 -2.38
N ASP A 46 7.22 20.71 -1.53
CA ASP A 46 8.61 20.76 -1.92
C ASP A 46 8.88 19.86 -3.12
N GLN A 47 9.85 20.25 -3.92
CA GLN A 47 10.08 19.63 -5.22
C GLN A 47 10.49 18.16 -5.06
N LEU A 48 9.78 17.29 -5.73
CA LEU A 48 10.10 15.87 -5.88
C LEU A 48 9.77 15.38 -7.29
N THR A 49 10.34 14.27 -7.66
CA THR A 49 10.02 13.58 -8.91
C THR A 49 9.55 12.17 -8.57
N ILE A 50 8.35 11.80 -9.00
CA ILE A 50 7.87 10.41 -8.91
C ILE A 50 8.50 9.64 -10.06
N ASN A 51 9.24 8.59 -9.73
CA ASN A 51 9.95 7.76 -10.70
C ASN A 51 9.12 6.57 -11.18
N SER A 52 8.35 5.97 -10.27
CA SER A 52 7.46 4.85 -10.60
C SER A 52 6.40 4.62 -9.53
N LEU A 53 5.30 4.01 -9.96
CA LEU A 53 4.20 3.56 -9.12
C LEU A 53 4.06 2.04 -9.25
N ALA A 54 3.76 1.36 -8.15
CA ALA A 54 3.46 -0.07 -8.17
C ALA A 54 2.41 -0.38 -7.10
N LEU A 55 1.44 -1.22 -7.45
CA LEU A 55 0.39 -1.66 -6.54
C LEU A 55 0.66 -3.09 -6.08
N ASN A 56 0.61 -3.30 -4.76
CA ASN A 56 0.66 -4.61 -4.14
C ASN A 56 -0.50 -4.73 -3.16
N TYR A 57 -1.58 -5.43 -3.54
CA TYR A 57 -2.85 -5.44 -2.82
C TYR A 57 -3.31 -4.00 -2.53
N ASN A 58 -3.45 -3.63 -1.26
CA ASN A 58 -3.88 -2.30 -0.84
C ASN A 58 -2.73 -1.31 -0.61
N CYS A 59 -1.48 -1.72 -0.84
CA CYS A 59 -0.32 -0.85 -0.69
C CYS A 59 0.12 -0.27 -2.03
N LEU A 60 -0.02 1.03 -2.20
CA LEU A 60 0.55 1.77 -3.31
C LEU A 60 2.00 2.14 -2.98
N LYS A 61 2.94 1.51 -3.68
CA LYS A 61 4.37 1.86 -3.60
C LYS A 61 4.67 3.00 -4.53
N ILE A 62 5.24 4.06 -3.98
CA ILE A 62 5.72 5.23 -4.72
C ILE A 62 7.23 5.29 -4.60
N ASN A 63 7.93 5.19 -5.72
CA ASN A 63 9.36 5.46 -5.80
C ASN A 63 9.53 6.91 -6.28
N PHE A 64 10.26 7.70 -5.53
CA PHE A 64 10.44 9.12 -5.79
C PHE A 64 11.86 9.58 -5.47
N SER A 65 12.25 10.72 -6.01
CA SER A 65 13.53 11.37 -5.77
C SER A 65 13.34 12.84 -5.44
N ALA A 66 14.17 13.34 -4.55
CA ALA A 66 14.25 14.76 -4.22
C ALA A 66 15.68 15.13 -3.82
N SER A 67 15.98 16.42 -3.76
CA SER A 67 17.27 16.91 -3.25
C SER A 67 17.26 16.95 -1.73
N GLY A 68 18.35 16.53 -1.10
CA GLY A 68 18.48 16.52 0.35
C GLY A 68 19.85 16.04 0.81
N CYS A 69 20.00 15.82 2.13
CA CYS A 69 21.21 15.26 2.74
C CYS A 69 21.15 13.73 2.82
N SER A 70 20.08 13.20 3.41
CA SER A 70 19.81 11.76 3.55
C SER A 70 18.35 11.42 3.29
N GLY A 71 17.46 12.40 3.35
CA GLY A 71 16.02 12.21 3.30
C GLY A 71 15.43 11.59 4.57
N ASP A 72 16.18 11.53 5.67
CA ASP A 72 15.71 10.88 6.90
C ASP A 72 14.78 11.79 7.72
N THR A 73 14.85 13.09 7.46
CA THR A 73 13.98 14.10 8.09
C THR A 73 12.80 14.51 7.20
N TRP A 74 12.66 13.89 6.04
CA TRP A 74 11.56 14.20 5.14
C TRP A 74 10.22 13.74 5.72
N GLU A 75 9.24 14.61 5.64
CA GLU A 75 7.85 14.28 5.99
C GLU A 75 7.02 14.13 4.71
N LEU A 76 6.53 12.91 4.47
CA LEU A 76 5.72 12.60 3.31
C LEU A 76 4.30 12.21 3.69
N LYS A 77 3.35 12.63 2.86
CA LYS A 77 1.94 12.23 2.94
C LYS A 77 1.41 11.99 1.55
N LEU A 78 0.70 10.89 1.36
CA LEU A 78 -0.18 10.72 0.21
C LEU A 78 -1.55 11.26 0.61
N ILE A 79 -2.05 12.27 -0.12
CA ILE A 79 -3.26 12.99 0.24
C ILE A 79 -4.26 12.92 -0.89
N ASP A 80 -5.48 12.50 -0.57
CA ASP A 80 -6.64 12.48 -1.46
C ASP A 80 -7.43 13.79 -1.35
N SER A 81 -7.95 14.27 -2.46
CA SER A 81 -8.69 15.53 -2.55
C SER A 81 -10.09 15.52 -1.93
N GLU A 82 -10.56 14.40 -1.41
CA GLU A 82 -11.94 14.09 -1.01
C GLU A 82 -12.95 13.98 -2.16
N ASP A 83 -12.64 14.53 -3.31
CA ASP A 83 -13.55 14.51 -4.46
C ASP A 83 -13.51 13.16 -5.18
N ILE A 84 -14.69 12.61 -5.46
CA ILE A 84 -14.87 11.46 -6.33
C ILE A 84 -15.44 11.94 -7.65
N LEU A 85 -14.66 11.78 -8.72
CA LEU A 85 -15.12 12.11 -10.07
C LEU A 85 -15.98 10.97 -10.61
N GLU A 86 -17.22 11.29 -10.95
CA GLU A 86 -18.17 10.34 -11.51
C GLU A 86 -17.83 10.04 -12.97
N SER A 87 -17.15 8.94 -13.19
CA SER A 87 -16.76 8.40 -14.50
C SER A 87 -16.81 6.89 -14.47
N LEU A 88 -16.43 6.22 -15.55
CA LEU A 88 -16.33 4.76 -15.64
C LEU A 88 -14.90 4.36 -16.02
N PRO A 89 -14.09 3.90 -15.06
CA PRO A 89 -14.34 3.80 -13.61
C PRO A 89 -14.40 5.17 -12.92
N PRO A 90 -14.93 5.24 -11.68
CA PRO A 90 -14.80 6.43 -10.83
C PRO A 90 -13.33 6.79 -10.63
N GLN A 91 -13.04 8.08 -10.38
CA GLN A 91 -11.66 8.56 -10.23
C GLN A 91 -11.49 9.37 -8.96
N ARG A 92 -10.30 9.29 -8.38
CA ARG A 92 -9.86 10.12 -7.25
C ARG A 92 -8.53 10.77 -7.58
N ASN A 93 -8.33 11.98 -7.09
CA ASN A 93 -7.10 12.73 -7.28
C ASN A 93 -6.25 12.67 -6.01
N LEU A 94 -5.03 12.23 -6.16
CA LEU A 94 -4.05 12.12 -5.09
C LEU A 94 -2.86 13.05 -5.34
N ARG A 95 -2.20 13.44 -4.27
CA ARG A 95 -0.95 14.21 -4.32
C ARG A 95 0.03 13.68 -3.29
N LEU A 96 1.26 13.41 -3.71
CA LEU A 96 2.36 13.14 -2.79
C LEU A 96 2.90 14.48 -2.29
N SER A 97 2.71 14.76 -1.00
CA SER A 97 3.21 15.94 -0.32
C SER A 97 4.58 15.64 0.27
N LEU A 98 5.51 16.56 0.12
CA LEU A 98 6.83 16.51 0.74
C LEU A 98 7.07 17.81 1.50
N ASN A 99 7.42 17.69 2.79
CA ASN A 99 8.07 18.72 3.57
C ASN A 99 9.55 18.37 3.73
N ASN A 100 10.44 19.20 3.18
CA ASN A 100 11.87 18.94 3.11
C ASN A 100 12.65 20.18 3.57
N GLU A 101 13.22 20.12 4.76
CA GLU A 101 14.05 21.19 5.34
C GLU A 101 15.55 20.89 5.24
N GLU A 102 15.95 19.85 4.51
CA GLU A 102 17.35 19.48 4.35
C GLU A 102 18.07 20.44 3.39
N PRO A 103 19.21 21.06 3.80
CA PRO A 103 19.89 22.07 2.99
C PRO A 103 20.81 21.52 1.91
N CYS A 104 21.03 20.19 1.85
CA CYS A 104 21.93 19.58 0.89
C CYS A 104 21.27 19.41 -0.48
N GLU A 105 22.10 19.31 -1.52
CA GLU A 105 21.66 19.15 -2.91
C GLU A 105 21.97 17.77 -3.48
N ALA A 106 22.21 16.77 -2.63
CA ALA A 106 22.35 15.38 -3.10
C ALA A 106 21.00 14.88 -3.63
N TYR A 107 21.01 14.16 -4.75
CA TYR A 107 19.79 13.57 -5.30
C TYR A 107 19.55 12.22 -4.66
N ILE A 108 18.49 12.12 -3.88
CA ILE A 108 18.17 10.95 -3.05
C ILE A 108 16.89 10.31 -3.56
N THR A 109 16.93 8.99 -3.73
CA THR A 109 15.78 8.18 -4.15
C THR A 109 15.29 7.32 -3.00
N LYS A 110 14.00 7.35 -2.75
CA LYS A 110 13.30 6.52 -1.74
C LYS A 110 12.07 5.84 -2.33
N GLY A 111 11.65 4.76 -1.70
CA GLY A 111 10.40 4.07 -2.00
C GLY A 111 9.60 3.91 -0.71
N LEU A 112 8.35 4.37 -0.72
CA LEU A 112 7.42 4.25 0.40
C LEU A 112 6.13 3.63 -0.06
N THR A 113 5.44 2.96 0.85
CA THR A 113 4.14 2.33 0.61
C THR A 113 3.04 3.02 1.40
N PHE A 114 1.90 3.22 0.76
CA PHE A 114 0.73 3.87 1.35
C PHE A 114 -0.48 2.95 1.26
N ASP A 115 -1.17 2.77 2.37
CA ASP A 115 -2.45 2.06 2.39
C ASP A 115 -3.52 2.90 1.68
N ILE A 116 -4.09 2.36 0.62
CA ILE A 116 -5.14 2.98 -0.18
C ILE A 116 -6.50 2.31 -0.02
N SER A 117 -6.66 1.41 0.96
CA SER A 117 -7.94 0.71 1.19
C SER A 117 -9.09 1.66 1.51
N ASN A 118 -8.79 2.79 2.16
CA ASN A 118 -9.76 3.84 2.48
C ASN A 118 -10.22 4.65 1.25
N LEU A 119 -9.61 4.44 0.08
CA LEU A 119 -9.99 5.10 -1.18
C LEU A 119 -11.01 4.32 -2.00
N GLN A 120 -11.38 3.12 -1.56
CA GLN A 120 -12.42 2.32 -2.21
C GLN A 120 -13.73 3.10 -2.30
N VAL A 121 -14.43 2.94 -3.41
CA VAL A 121 -15.75 3.51 -3.68
C VAL A 121 -16.74 2.41 -3.99
N GLU A 122 -18.02 2.72 -4.17
CA GLU A 122 -18.99 1.74 -4.62
C GLU A 122 -18.56 1.12 -5.95
N GLY A 123 -18.57 -0.21 -6.01
CA GLY A 123 -18.10 -1.00 -7.16
C GLY A 123 -16.87 -1.83 -6.81
N THR A 124 -16.06 -2.15 -7.81
CA THR A 124 -14.91 -3.06 -7.71
C THR A 124 -13.60 -2.44 -8.14
N GLN A 125 -13.61 -1.16 -8.51
CA GLN A 125 -12.40 -0.49 -9.00
C GLN A 125 -12.55 1.03 -8.91
N VAL A 126 -11.42 1.69 -8.78
CA VAL A 126 -11.29 3.16 -8.84
C VAL A 126 -9.98 3.52 -9.52
N GLN A 127 -9.99 4.54 -10.38
CA GLN A 127 -8.76 5.08 -10.96
C GLN A 127 -8.18 6.13 -10.04
N LEU A 128 -6.91 5.99 -9.68
CA LEU A 128 -6.17 6.92 -8.85
C LEU A 128 -5.25 7.75 -9.73
N ASN A 129 -5.48 9.05 -9.76
CA ASN A 129 -4.68 10.02 -10.50
C ASN A 129 -3.73 10.72 -9.53
N ILE A 130 -2.43 10.48 -9.67
CA ILE A 130 -1.42 11.13 -8.85
C ILE A 130 -1.00 12.40 -9.54
N THR A 131 -1.42 13.58 -9.03
CA THR A 131 -1.31 14.88 -9.73
C THR A 131 0.11 15.35 -10.01
N ASN A 132 1.09 14.84 -9.28
CA ASN A 132 2.51 15.11 -9.52
C ASN A 132 3.24 13.90 -10.14
N SER A 133 2.50 13.07 -10.87
CA SER A 133 3.01 11.96 -11.69
C SER A 133 2.31 11.97 -13.05
N ASP A 134 2.98 11.47 -14.08
CA ASP A 134 2.38 11.22 -15.39
C ASP A 134 1.65 9.85 -15.46
N GLU A 135 1.76 9.05 -14.40
CA GLU A 135 1.17 7.71 -14.32
C GLU A 135 -0.11 7.73 -13.46
N ASN A 136 -1.08 6.92 -13.88
CA ASN A 136 -2.31 6.65 -13.14
C ASN A 136 -2.37 5.17 -12.75
N ILE A 137 -3.03 4.87 -11.65
CA ILE A 137 -3.21 3.51 -11.15
C ILE A 137 -4.69 3.13 -11.20
N LEU A 138 -5.00 2.00 -11.82
CA LEU A 138 -6.30 1.35 -11.64
C LEU A 138 -6.21 0.44 -10.42
N TYR A 139 -6.96 0.80 -9.37
CA TYR A 139 -7.05 0.01 -8.15
C TYR A 139 -8.32 -0.84 -8.20
N GLU A 140 -8.13 -2.15 -8.24
CA GLU A 140 -9.19 -3.17 -8.25
C GLU A 140 -9.21 -3.87 -6.87
N TYR A 141 -10.42 -4.16 -6.32
CA TYR A 141 -10.64 -4.71 -4.97
C TYR A 141 -11.90 -5.58 -4.90
#